data_626951a28d46706d84bb02f8d537a39a
#
_entry.id   626951a28d46706d84bb02f8d537a39a
#
_cell.length_a   1.000
_cell.length_b   1.000
_cell.length_c   1.000
_cell.angle_alpha   90.00
_cell.angle_beta   90.00
_cell.angle_gamma   90.00
#
_symmetry.space_group_name_H-M   'P 1'
#
loop_
_entity.id
_entity.type
_entity.pdbx_description
1 polymer ?
#
loop_
_entity_poly.entity_id
_entity_poly.type
_entity_poly.pdbx_seq_one_letter_code
_entity_poly.pdbx_strand_id
1 'polypeptide(L)'
;YKLLERKPVKGLIELNKNIRENPKGLPKLLANFLEIELETVIALQGPPGTGKSSVTAKFISELIKLDKKIAISSNSNQAINNLLLKVKTICEEEGLNNQIVKATSKKEDQQLSNSGIGLIPSASLTLNETVIGGTTWVFSREELTNTFDVLVIDEAGQMSLANLLVMAGCAKSILLVGDQQQLSQPTKADHPGDAGKSSLEYLMQGANVVPEDKGIFLNTSWRMEPSITNIVSELFYDER
;
A
#
# COMPACT_ATOMS: atom_id res chain seq x y z
N TYR A 1 16.24 -3.39 9.50
CA TYR A 1 15.06 -3.37 8.58
C TYR A 1 15.53 -2.93 7.19
N LYS A 2 15.23 -3.69 6.14
CA LYS A 2 15.60 -3.38 4.73
C LYS A 2 15.09 -2.00 4.28
N LEU A 3 13.99 -1.51 4.83
CA LEU A 3 13.50 -0.15 4.61
C LEU A 3 14.56 0.92 4.93
N LEU A 4 15.24 0.81 6.06
CA LEU A 4 16.25 1.79 6.50
C LEU A 4 17.50 1.74 5.63
N GLU A 5 17.81 0.60 5.03
CA GLU A 5 18.96 0.43 4.17
C GLU A 5 18.77 1.02 2.76
N ARG A 6 17.51 1.25 2.34
CA ARG A 6 17.15 1.78 1.01
C ARG A 6 17.81 1.05 -0.15
N LYS A 7 18.13 -0.23 0.02
CA LYS A 7 18.82 -1.04 -0.99
C LYS A 7 17.88 -1.31 -2.18
N PRO A 8 18.46 -1.44 -3.38
CA PRO A 8 17.74 -1.93 -4.56
C PRO A 8 17.06 -3.28 -4.28
N VAL A 9 15.87 -3.45 -4.80
CA VAL A 9 15.15 -4.73 -4.73
C VAL A 9 15.57 -5.58 -5.92
N LYS A 10 16.15 -6.75 -5.65
CA LYS A 10 16.62 -7.67 -6.68
C LYS A 10 15.46 -8.07 -7.60
N GLY A 11 15.67 -8.05 -8.90
CA GLY A 11 14.68 -8.46 -9.91
C GLY A 11 13.59 -7.41 -10.20
N LEU A 12 13.50 -6.30 -9.45
CA LEU A 12 12.44 -5.31 -9.64
C LEU A 12 12.53 -4.56 -10.98
N ILE A 13 13.75 -4.34 -11.50
CA ILE A 13 13.94 -3.74 -12.84
C ILE A 13 13.35 -4.65 -13.92
N GLU A 14 13.55 -5.96 -13.83
CA GLU A 14 12.99 -6.92 -14.79
C GLU A 14 11.46 -7.01 -14.62
N LEU A 15 10.94 -6.96 -13.40
CA LEU A 15 9.50 -6.85 -13.15
C LEU A 15 8.91 -5.61 -13.84
N ASN A 16 9.56 -4.44 -13.69
CA ASN A 16 9.12 -3.21 -14.35
C ASN A 16 9.09 -3.33 -15.87
N LYS A 17 10.05 -4.03 -16.47
CA LYS A 17 10.05 -4.32 -17.91
C LYS A 17 8.85 -5.19 -18.32
N ASN A 18 8.59 -6.27 -17.59
CA ASN A 18 7.45 -7.16 -17.84
C ASN A 18 6.11 -6.42 -17.67
N ILE A 19 6.01 -5.50 -16.71
CA ILE A 19 4.82 -4.65 -16.52
C ILE A 19 4.63 -3.71 -17.71
N ARG A 20 5.67 -3.11 -18.26
CA ARG A 20 5.58 -2.25 -19.46
C ARG A 20 5.06 -3.03 -20.67
N GLU A 21 5.46 -4.28 -20.83
CA GLU A 21 4.98 -5.17 -21.90
C GLU A 21 3.52 -5.62 -21.67
N ASN A 22 3.10 -5.79 -20.41
CA ASN A 22 1.74 -6.17 -20.03
C ASN A 22 1.21 -5.34 -18.85
N PRO A 23 0.82 -4.08 -19.05
CA PRO A 23 0.37 -3.20 -17.96
C PRO A 23 -0.86 -3.71 -17.21
N LYS A 24 -1.78 -4.41 -17.88
CA LYS A 24 -2.97 -5.00 -17.26
C LYS A 24 -2.62 -6.16 -16.31
N GLY A 25 -1.49 -6.79 -16.51
CA GLY A 25 -0.97 -7.88 -15.69
C GLY A 25 -0.25 -7.43 -14.41
N LEU A 26 -0.06 -6.12 -14.20
CA LEU A 26 0.68 -5.57 -13.05
C LEU A 26 0.28 -6.19 -11.72
N PRO A 27 -1.02 -6.28 -11.33
CA PRO A 27 -1.39 -6.84 -10.03
C PRO A 27 -0.88 -8.25 -9.82
N LYS A 28 -1.07 -9.12 -10.81
CA LYS A 28 -0.62 -10.52 -10.78
C LYS A 28 0.90 -10.65 -10.81
N LEU A 29 1.57 -9.88 -11.65
CA LEU A 29 3.04 -9.89 -11.76
C LEU A 29 3.68 -9.46 -10.44
N LEU A 30 3.14 -8.42 -9.79
CA LEU A 30 3.64 -7.96 -8.50
C LEU A 30 3.35 -8.98 -7.37
N ALA A 31 2.19 -9.63 -7.37
CA ALA A 31 1.86 -10.65 -6.38
C ALA A 31 2.81 -11.86 -6.49
N ASN A 32 3.03 -12.36 -7.71
CA ASN A 32 3.97 -13.45 -7.96
C ASN A 32 5.42 -13.06 -7.61
N PHE A 33 5.80 -11.81 -7.86
CA PHE A 33 7.12 -11.30 -7.48
C PHE A 33 7.33 -11.34 -5.97
N LEU A 34 6.34 -10.85 -5.19
CA LEU A 34 6.43 -10.85 -3.73
C LEU A 34 6.30 -12.25 -3.09
N GLU A 35 5.80 -13.24 -3.84
CA GLU A 35 5.82 -14.63 -3.40
C GLU A 35 7.24 -15.21 -3.40
N ILE A 36 8.06 -14.79 -4.35
CA ILE A 36 9.44 -15.29 -4.55
C ILE A 36 10.45 -14.45 -3.76
N GLU A 37 10.37 -13.12 -3.91
CA GLU A 37 11.28 -12.16 -3.27
C GLU A 37 10.70 -11.67 -1.94
N LEU A 38 10.92 -12.44 -0.89
CA LEU A 38 10.49 -12.12 0.48
C LEU A 38 11.31 -10.97 1.10
N GLU A 39 10.76 -10.37 2.16
CA GLU A 39 11.38 -9.31 2.94
C GLU A 39 11.74 -8.06 2.11
N THR A 40 10.88 -7.68 1.18
CA THR A 40 11.09 -6.53 0.31
C THR A 40 10.25 -5.33 0.74
N VAL A 41 10.74 -4.13 0.41
CA VAL A 41 9.97 -2.87 0.50
C VAL A 41 9.90 -2.27 -0.88
N ILE A 42 8.70 -2.17 -1.43
CA ILE A 42 8.42 -1.70 -2.79
C ILE A 42 7.48 -0.51 -2.73
N ALA A 43 7.76 0.53 -3.52
CA ALA A 43 6.83 1.63 -3.74
C ALA A 43 5.96 1.37 -4.98
N LEU A 44 4.66 1.70 -4.88
CA LEU A 44 3.75 1.86 -6.01
C LEU A 44 3.34 3.33 -6.06
N GLN A 45 4.09 4.11 -6.83
CA GLN A 45 3.82 5.53 -7.01
C GLN A 45 2.85 5.74 -8.16
N GLY A 46 1.90 6.65 -7.99
CA GLY A 46 1.04 7.08 -9.08
C GLY A 46 0.46 8.46 -8.82
N PRO A 47 0.52 9.34 -9.81
CA PRO A 47 -0.18 10.63 -9.80
C PRO A 47 -1.67 10.52 -9.49
N PRO A 48 -2.35 11.64 -9.20
CA PRO A 48 -3.80 11.64 -9.04
C PRO A 48 -4.50 11.07 -10.28
N GLY A 49 -5.48 10.19 -10.07
CA GLY A 49 -6.27 9.61 -11.17
C GLY A 49 -5.66 8.41 -11.88
N THR A 50 -4.49 7.91 -11.48
CA THR A 50 -3.86 6.73 -12.10
C THR A 50 -4.47 5.39 -11.65
N GLY A 51 -5.46 5.41 -10.75
CA GLY A 51 -6.13 4.19 -10.32
C GLY A 51 -5.38 3.39 -9.25
N LYS A 52 -4.46 4.00 -8.48
CA LYS A 52 -3.69 3.37 -7.38
C LYS A 52 -4.52 2.38 -6.57
N SER A 53 -5.61 2.85 -5.95
CA SER A 53 -6.43 2.01 -5.06
C SER A 53 -7.08 0.83 -5.80
N SER A 54 -7.40 0.96 -7.09
CA SER A 54 -7.96 -0.14 -7.89
C SER A 54 -6.90 -1.18 -8.24
N VAL A 55 -5.71 -0.73 -8.61
CA VAL A 55 -4.55 -1.61 -8.85
C VAL A 55 -4.17 -2.33 -7.56
N THR A 56 -4.13 -1.60 -6.43
CA THR A 56 -3.81 -2.17 -5.11
C THR A 56 -4.86 -3.20 -4.67
N ALA A 57 -6.15 -2.93 -4.86
CA ALA A 57 -7.20 -3.88 -4.49
C ALA A 57 -7.13 -5.17 -5.34
N LYS A 58 -6.85 -5.06 -6.65
CA LYS A 58 -6.60 -6.22 -7.51
C LYS A 58 -5.32 -6.97 -7.13
N PHE A 59 -4.25 -6.27 -6.76
CA PHE A 59 -3.04 -6.90 -6.24
C PHE A 59 -3.32 -7.71 -4.96
N ILE A 60 -4.13 -7.17 -4.05
CA ILE A 60 -4.55 -7.87 -2.84
C ILE A 60 -5.38 -9.12 -3.19
N SER A 61 -6.29 -9.06 -4.16
CA SER A 61 -7.04 -10.25 -4.60
C SER A 61 -6.12 -11.34 -5.17
N GLU A 62 -5.07 -10.97 -5.91
CA GLU A 62 -4.07 -11.93 -6.39
C GLU A 62 -3.28 -12.58 -5.23
N LEU A 63 -2.91 -11.79 -4.19
CA LEU A 63 -2.29 -12.35 -2.98
C LEU A 63 -3.21 -13.31 -2.23
N ILE A 64 -4.50 -13.02 -2.17
CA ILE A 64 -5.50 -13.89 -1.57
C ILE A 64 -5.56 -15.25 -2.31
N LYS A 65 -5.48 -15.25 -3.65
CA LYS A 65 -5.42 -16.48 -4.47
C LYS A 65 -4.17 -17.32 -4.19
N LEU A 66 -3.12 -16.70 -3.66
CA LEU A 66 -1.86 -17.33 -3.25
C LEU A 66 -1.84 -17.67 -1.74
N ASP A 67 -3.01 -17.67 -1.07
CA ASP A 67 -3.17 -17.95 0.37
C ASP A 67 -2.31 -17.08 1.29
N LYS A 68 -2.03 -15.81 0.89
CA LYS A 68 -1.25 -14.86 1.68
C LYS A 68 -2.14 -14.13 2.69
N LYS A 69 -1.56 -13.78 3.85
CA LYS A 69 -2.17 -12.92 4.87
C LYS A 69 -1.75 -11.48 4.68
N ILE A 70 -2.70 -10.56 4.60
CA ILE A 70 -2.48 -9.17 4.25
C ILE A 70 -2.92 -8.24 5.37
N ALA A 71 -2.02 -7.33 5.77
CA ALA A 71 -2.32 -6.18 6.60
C ALA A 71 -2.51 -4.95 5.70
N ILE A 72 -3.54 -4.14 5.97
CA ILE A 72 -3.79 -2.87 5.28
C ILE A 72 -3.77 -1.74 6.30
N SER A 73 -2.94 -0.74 6.10
CA SER A 73 -2.92 0.46 6.93
C SER A 73 -2.88 1.74 6.09
N SER A 74 -3.27 2.82 6.71
CA SER A 74 -3.18 4.16 6.16
C SER A 74 -3.20 5.19 7.29
N ASN A 75 -2.90 6.44 6.96
CA ASN A 75 -2.98 7.55 7.90
C ASN A 75 -4.43 7.90 8.30
N SER A 76 -5.44 7.52 7.52
CA SER A 76 -6.85 7.78 7.81
C SER A 76 -7.70 6.51 7.81
N ASN A 77 -8.67 6.45 8.73
CA ASN A 77 -9.66 5.37 8.76
C ASN A 77 -10.48 5.31 7.47
N GLN A 78 -10.73 6.46 6.83
CA GLN A 78 -11.48 6.53 5.59
C GLN A 78 -10.72 5.87 4.43
N ALA A 79 -9.41 6.08 4.32
CA ALA A 79 -8.59 5.41 3.30
C ALA A 79 -8.57 3.89 3.51
N ILE A 80 -8.40 3.44 4.77
CA ILE A 80 -8.48 2.01 5.12
C ILE A 80 -9.83 1.43 4.67
N ASN A 81 -10.95 2.08 5.03
CA ASN A 81 -12.28 1.62 4.67
C ASN A 81 -12.48 1.57 3.15
N ASN A 82 -12.06 2.61 2.43
CA ASN A 82 -12.18 2.66 0.97
C ASN A 82 -11.42 1.53 0.28
N LEU A 83 -10.22 1.20 0.77
CA LEU A 83 -9.44 0.10 0.20
C LEU A 83 -10.06 -1.25 0.55
N LEU A 84 -10.49 -1.46 1.80
CA LEU A 84 -11.19 -2.69 2.22
C LEU A 84 -12.45 -2.95 1.40
N LEU A 85 -13.28 -1.91 1.16
CA LEU A 85 -14.49 -2.02 0.33
C LEU A 85 -14.14 -2.43 -1.10
N LYS A 86 -13.12 -1.82 -1.71
CA LYS A 86 -12.68 -2.20 -3.07
C LYS A 86 -12.17 -3.64 -3.13
N VAL A 87 -11.38 -4.07 -2.13
CA VAL A 87 -10.92 -5.46 -2.04
C VAL A 87 -12.13 -6.40 -1.93
N LYS A 88 -13.10 -6.07 -1.07
CA LYS A 88 -14.30 -6.88 -0.89
C LYS A 88 -15.09 -7.02 -2.19
N THR A 89 -15.32 -5.92 -2.91
CA THR A 89 -16.01 -5.93 -4.21
C THR A 89 -15.29 -6.83 -5.22
N ILE A 90 -13.97 -6.71 -5.35
CA ILE A 90 -13.20 -7.55 -6.28
C ILE A 90 -13.26 -9.02 -5.87
N CYS A 91 -13.13 -9.33 -4.58
CA CYS A 91 -13.25 -10.70 -4.10
C CYS A 91 -14.61 -11.30 -4.43
N GLU A 92 -15.70 -10.55 -4.30
CA GLU A 92 -17.06 -10.99 -4.67
C GLU A 92 -17.20 -11.23 -6.17
N GLU A 93 -16.69 -10.33 -7.01
CA GLU A 93 -16.66 -10.47 -8.47
C GLU A 93 -15.86 -11.69 -8.92
N GLU A 94 -14.78 -12.03 -8.22
CA GLU A 94 -13.89 -13.16 -8.52
C GLU A 94 -14.30 -14.47 -7.81
N GLY A 95 -15.38 -14.46 -7.02
CA GLY A 95 -15.87 -15.62 -6.27
C GLY A 95 -14.95 -16.07 -5.12
N LEU A 96 -14.13 -15.14 -4.59
CA LEU A 96 -13.25 -15.40 -3.46
C LEU A 96 -14.02 -15.20 -2.14
N ASN A 97 -14.14 -16.25 -1.34
CA ASN A 97 -14.84 -16.21 -0.06
C ASN A 97 -13.86 -16.14 1.11
N ASN A 98 -13.25 -14.97 1.32
CA ASN A 98 -12.23 -14.76 2.33
C ASN A 98 -12.72 -13.86 3.47
N GLN A 99 -12.14 -14.04 4.66
CA GLN A 99 -12.43 -13.21 5.82
C GLN A 99 -11.68 -11.89 5.71
N ILE A 100 -12.43 -10.82 5.45
CA ILE A 100 -11.95 -9.45 5.40
C ILE A 100 -12.51 -8.71 6.61
N VAL A 101 -11.64 -8.15 7.44
CA VAL A 101 -12.05 -7.47 8.67
C VAL A 101 -11.34 -6.14 8.84
N LYS A 102 -11.98 -5.24 9.60
CA LYS A 102 -11.34 -4.04 10.14
C LYS A 102 -11.14 -4.18 11.64
N ALA A 103 -9.89 -4.07 12.07
CA ALA A 103 -9.53 -4.01 13.48
C ALA A 103 -9.85 -2.61 14.03
N THR A 104 -10.84 -2.50 14.92
CA THR A 104 -11.31 -1.24 15.47
C THR A 104 -12.00 -1.44 16.82
N SER A 105 -11.93 -0.45 17.69
CA SER A 105 -12.71 -0.42 18.93
C SER A 105 -14.16 0.04 18.73
N LYS A 106 -14.49 0.58 17.55
CA LYS A 106 -15.86 1.02 17.24
C LYS A 106 -16.74 -0.19 16.98
N LYS A 107 -17.96 -0.16 17.54
CA LYS A 107 -18.98 -1.20 17.32
C LYS A 107 -19.64 -1.09 15.96
N GLU A 108 -19.69 0.11 15.40
CA GLU A 108 -20.34 0.42 14.12
C GLU A 108 -19.45 1.36 13.31
N ASP A 109 -19.44 1.16 11.99
CA ASP A 109 -18.83 2.03 11.02
C ASP A 109 -19.81 2.18 9.85
N GLN A 110 -20.41 3.36 9.71
CA GLN A 110 -21.44 3.63 8.69
C GLN A 110 -20.94 3.34 7.27
N GLN A 111 -19.66 3.57 7.00
CA GLN A 111 -19.08 3.34 5.68
C GLN A 111 -18.95 1.84 5.36
N LEU A 112 -18.76 1.00 6.37
CA LEU A 112 -18.65 -0.46 6.22
C LEU A 112 -19.97 -1.19 6.48
N SER A 113 -21.03 -0.47 6.86
CA SER A 113 -22.35 -1.05 7.07
C SER A 113 -22.83 -1.77 5.80
N ASN A 114 -23.34 -2.96 5.97
CA ASN A 114 -23.85 -3.81 4.88
C ASN A 114 -22.81 -4.29 3.85
N SER A 115 -21.49 -4.09 4.09
CA SER A 115 -20.44 -4.52 3.17
C SER A 115 -20.00 -5.98 3.37
N GLY A 116 -20.44 -6.62 4.45
CA GLY A 116 -19.94 -7.94 4.85
C GLY A 116 -18.51 -7.93 5.42
N ILE A 117 -17.92 -6.75 5.65
CA ILE A 117 -16.62 -6.60 6.31
C ILE A 117 -16.84 -6.61 7.83
N GLY A 118 -16.19 -7.55 8.53
CA GLY A 118 -16.27 -7.68 9.98
C GLY A 118 -15.59 -6.52 10.71
N LEU A 119 -16.21 -6.03 11.79
CA LEU A 119 -15.59 -5.09 12.72
C LEU A 119 -15.16 -5.86 13.96
N ILE A 120 -13.87 -5.94 14.22
CA ILE A 120 -13.31 -6.77 15.30
C ILE A 120 -12.42 -5.90 16.19
N PRO A 121 -12.58 -5.92 17.53
CA PRO A 121 -11.61 -5.32 18.43
C PRO A 121 -10.23 -5.93 18.20
N SER A 122 -9.19 -5.11 18.16
CA SER A 122 -7.83 -5.59 17.86
C SER A 122 -7.34 -6.69 18.82
N ALA A 123 -7.84 -6.69 20.05
CA ALA A 123 -7.55 -7.74 21.04
C ALA A 123 -8.26 -9.10 20.76
N SER A 124 -9.26 -9.09 19.87
CA SER A 124 -10.08 -10.26 19.55
C SER A 124 -9.76 -10.83 18.15
N LEU A 125 -8.69 -10.38 17.51
CA LEU A 125 -8.22 -10.97 16.25
C LEU A 125 -7.80 -12.41 16.48
N THR A 126 -8.32 -13.33 15.65
CA THR A 126 -8.02 -14.76 15.75
C THR A 126 -6.85 -15.17 14.87
N LEU A 127 -6.41 -14.29 13.99
CA LEU A 127 -5.38 -14.49 12.96
C LEU A 127 -5.77 -15.57 11.91
N ASN A 128 -7.05 -15.90 11.84
CA ASN A 128 -7.62 -16.69 10.74
C ASN A 128 -8.10 -15.79 9.59
N GLU A 129 -8.21 -14.49 9.86
CA GLU A 129 -8.61 -13.50 8.88
C GLU A 129 -7.54 -13.37 7.79
N THR A 130 -7.97 -13.32 6.53
CA THR A 130 -7.07 -13.24 5.37
C THR A 130 -6.58 -11.82 5.16
N VAL A 131 -7.49 -10.83 5.32
CA VAL A 131 -7.19 -9.40 5.15
C VAL A 131 -7.63 -8.65 6.40
N ILE A 132 -6.70 -7.95 7.03
CA ILE A 132 -6.97 -7.13 8.21
C ILE A 132 -6.63 -5.68 7.90
N GLY A 133 -7.64 -4.80 7.94
CA GLY A 133 -7.43 -3.34 7.91
C GLY A 133 -7.30 -2.78 9.32
N GLY A 134 -6.36 -1.89 9.55
CA GLY A 134 -6.16 -1.27 10.86
C GLY A 134 -5.22 -0.07 10.83
N THR A 135 -5.23 0.69 11.90
CA THR A 135 -4.31 1.82 12.10
C THR A 135 -2.93 1.33 12.54
N THR A 136 -1.94 2.23 12.58
CA THR A 136 -0.60 1.96 13.11
C THR A 136 -0.63 1.26 14.47
N TRP A 137 -1.51 1.69 15.38
CA TRP A 137 -1.65 1.10 16.72
C TRP A 137 -2.08 -0.37 16.73
N VAL A 138 -2.79 -0.81 15.71
CA VAL A 138 -3.17 -2.24 15.57
C VAL A 138 -1.93 -3.05 15.26
N PHE A 139 -1.17 -2.64 14.25
CA PHE A 139 -0.04 -3.40 13.71
C PHE A 139 1.28 -3.21 14.46
N SER A 140 1.32 -2.28 15.44
CA SER A 140 2.46 -2.11 16.35
C SER A 140 2.49 -3.10 17.52
N ARG A 141 1.46 -3.94 17.64
CA ARG A 141 1.34 -4.90 18.75
C ARG A 141 2.32 -6.05 18.55
N GLU A 142 2.98 -6.44 19.63
CA GLU A 142 4.00 -7.51 19.63
C GLU A 142 3.44 -8.84 19.15
N GLU A 143 2.16 -9.14 19.48
CA GLU A 143 1.48 -10.37 19.11
C GLU A 143 1.27 -10.53 17.60
N LEU A 144 1.38 -9.43 16.84
CA LEU A 144 1.26 -9.43 15.38
C LEU A 144 2.61 -9.49 14.65
N THR A 145 3.73 -9.60 15.37
CA THR A 145 5.06 -9.68 14.77
C THR A 145 5.14 -10.88 13.81
N ASN A 146 5.63 -10.63 12.57
CA ASN A 146 5.76 -11.62 11.49
C ASN A 146 4.48 -12.41 11.16
N THR A 147 3.31 -11.85 11.44
CA THR A 147 2.02 -12.51 11.22
C THR A 147 1.58 -12.44 9.76
N PHE A 148 1.88 -11.34 9.08
CA PHE A 148 1.43 -11.09 7.71
C PHE A 148 2.53 -11.35 6.69
N ASP A 149 2.12 -11.76 5.48
CA ASP A 149 3.05 -11.87 4.37
C ASP A 149 3.34 -10.50 3.77
N VAL A 150 2.30 -9.65 3.64
CA VAL A 150 2.43 -8.31 3.08
C VAL A 150 1.69 -7.27 3.94
N LEU A 151 2.37 -6.17 4.26
CA LEU A 151 1.77 -4.95 4.79
C LEU A 151 1.62 -3.94 3.64
N VAL A 152 0.39 -3.57 3.34
CA VAL A 152 0.04 -2.54 2.36
C VAL A 152 -0.24 -1.23 3.07
N ILE A 153 0.52 -0.19 2.74
CA ILE A 153 0.31 1.17 3.25
C ILE A 153 -0.29 2.01 2.13
N ASP A 154 -1.56 2.34 2.24
CA ASP A 154 -2.20 3.29 1.33
C ASP A 154 -1.97 4.73 1.81
N GLU A 155 -1.88 5.67 0.88
CA GLU A 155 -1.50 7.06 1.11
C GLU A 155 -0.12 7.20 1.82
N ALA A 156 0.87 6.40 1.37
CA ALA A 156 2.19 6.33 1.98
C ALA A 156 2.97 7.67 1.95
N GLY A 157 2.62 8.59 1.05
CA GLY A 157 3.12 9.98 1.04
C GLY A 157 2.68 10.79 2.27
N GLN A 158 1.64 10.35 2.98
CA GLN A 158 1.16 10.97 4.22
C GLN A 158 1.53 10.16 5.47
N MET A 159 2.09 8.96 5.34
CA MET A 159 2.49 8.11 6.46
C MET A 159 3.91 8.46 6.90
N SER A 160 4.08 8.93 8.13
CA SER A 160 5.43 9.21 8.66
C SER A 160 6.30 7.96 8.71
N LEU A 161 7.61 8.13 8.50
CA LEU A 161 8.58 7.05 8.62
C LEU A 161 8.52 6.38 10.00
N ALA A 162 8.36 7.17 11.06
CA ALA A 162 8.24 6.65 12.42
C ALA A 162 7.06 5.70 12.58
N ASN A 163 5.87 6.08 12.08
CA ASN A 163 4.68 5.22 12.12
C ASN A 163 4.87 3.94 11.31
N LEU A 164 5.51 4.03 10.14
CA LEU A 164 5.80 2.85 9.34
C LEU A 164 6.74 1.89 10.09
N LEU A 165 7.82 2.39 10.69
CA LEU A 165 8.80 1.57 11.40
C LEU A 165 8.18 0.81 12.58
N VAL A 166 7.26 1.43 13.30
CA VAL A 166 6.58 0.81 14.44
C VAL A 166 5.74 -0.40 14.00
N MET A 167 5.13 -0.38 12.84
CA MET A 167 4.30 -1.49 12.35
C MET A 167 5.01 -2.41 11.35
N ALA A 168 6.21 -2.04 10.87
CA ALA A 168 6.94 -2.82 9.86
C ALA A 168 7.26 -4.25 10.28
N GLY A 169 7.40 -4.49 11.59
CA GLY A 169 7.65 -5.83 12.15
C GLY A 169 6.47 -6.80 12.02
N CYS A 170 5.27 -6.34 11.68
CA CYS A 170 4.12 -7.23 11.58
C CYS A 170 4.12 -8.09 10.30
N ALA A 171 4.86 -7.71 9.26
CA ALA A 171 4.84 -8.38 7.96
C ALA A 171 6.25 -8.65 7.40
N LYS A 172 6.33 -9.64 6.50
CA LYS A 172 7.57 -9.99 5.79
C LYS A 172 7.94 -8.95 4.74
N SER A 173 6.97 -8.50 3.93
CA SER A 173 7.15 -7.53 2.86
C SER A 173 6.22 -6.34 3.02
N ILE A 174 6.60 -5.18 2.46
CA ILE A 174 5.85 -3.93 2.57
C ILE A 174 5.63 -3.35 1.17
N LEU A 175 4.39 -3.01 0.85
CA LEU A 175 4.03 -2.22 -0.32
C LEU A 175 3.59 -0.83 0.11
N LEU A 176 4.35 0.19 -0.30
CA LEU A 176 4.06 1.60 -0.07
C LEU A 176 3.32 2.17 -1.28
N VAL A 177 2.02 2.43 -1.15
CA VAL A 177 1.18 2.97 -2.21
C VAL A 177 0.93 4.44 -1.96
N GLY A 178 1.23 5.29 -2.92
CA GLY A 178 0.99 6.72 -2.72
C GLY A 178 1.62 7.60 -3.79
N ASP A 179 1.82 8.84 -3.41
CA ASP A 179 2.45 9.84 -4.24
C ASP A 179 3.04 10.93 -3.33
N GLN A 180 4.37 11.12 -3.38
CA GLN A 180 5.04 12.13 -2.55
C GLN A 180 4.89 13.55 -3.08
N GLN A 181 4.44 13.73 -4.33
CA GLN A 181 4.14 15.07 -4.89
C GLN A 181 2.77 15.60 -4.43
N GLN A 182 1.96 14.76 -3.77
CA GLN A 182 0.74 15.21 -3.11
C GLN A 182 1.05 15.82 -1.74
N LEU A 183 0.08 16.56 -1.20
CA LEU A 183 0.22 17.22 0.09
C LEU A 183 0.66 16.23 1.17
N SER A 184 1.76 16.53 1.83
CA SER A 184 2.22 15.81 3.01
C SER A 184 1.30 16.05 4.20
N GLN A 185 1.33 15.16 5.18
CA GLN A 185 0.61 15.38 6.43
C GLN A 185 1.20 16.60 7.17
N PRO A 186 0.34 17.55 7.62
CA PRO A 186 0.82 18.65 8.45
C PRO A 186 1.45 18.11 9.75
N THR A 187 2.67 18.49 10.03
CA THR A 187 3.35 18.18 11.29
C THR A 187 3.15 19.31 12.29
N LYS A 188 2.95 18.97 13.57
CA LYS A 188 2.80 19.98 14.64
C LYS A 188 4.12 20.51 15.16
N ALA A 189 5.23 19.84 14.85
CA ALA A 189 6.57 20.20 15.26
C ALA A 189 7.61 19.61 14.29
N ASP A 190 8.77 20.22 14.24
CA ASP A 190 9.90 19.67 13.51
C ASP A 190 10.46 18.44 14.23
N HIS A 191 10.71 17.39 13.45
CA HIS A 191 11.32 16.16 13.94
C HIS A 191 12.80 16.11 13.55
N PRO A 192 13.68 15.61 14.43
CA PRO A 192 15.10 15.51 14.12
C PRO A 192 15.37 14.48 12.99
N GLY A 193 16.28 14.83 12.09
CA GLY A 193 16.71 13.97 10.99
C GLY A 193 15.58 13.60 10.03
N ASP A 194 15.53 12.34 9.61
CA ASP A 194 14.54 11.83 8.66
C ASP A 194 13.20 11.42 9.29
N ALA A 195 13.04 11.56 10.61
CA ALA A 195 11.84 11.07 11.32
C ALA A 195 10.56 11.81 10.91
N GLY A 196 10.67 13.05 10.46
CA GLY A 196 9.54 13.85 9.94
C GLY A 196 9.16 13.57 8.51
N LYS A 197 10.00 12.87 7.74
CA LYS A 197 9.70 12.52 6.35
C LYS A 197 8.58 11.50 6.26
N SER A 198 7.84 11.54 5.14
CA SER A 198 6.94 10.46 4.82
C SER A 198 7.73 9.18 4.46
N SER A 199 7.09 8.03 4.61
CA SER A 199 7.71 6.74 4.28
C SER A 199 8.10 6.64 2.80
N LEU A 200 7.31 7.23 1.92
CA LEU A 200 7.57 7.24 0.49
C LEU A 200 8.71 8.21 0.13
N GLU A 201 8.70 9.43 0.68
CA GLU A 201 9.78 10.41 0.53
C GLU A 201 11.11 9.85 1.01
N TYR A 202 11.11 9.15 2.15
CA TYR A 202 12.30 8.50 2.68
C TYR A 202 12.87 7.45 1.72
N LEU A 203 12.01 6.60 1.13
CA LEU A 203 12.45 5.56 0.19
C LEU A 203 12.97 6.15 -1.12
N MET A 204 12.35 7.23 -1.61
CA MET A 204 12.66 7.85 -2.90
C MET A 204 13.90 8.74 -2.91
N GLN A 205 14.36 9.19 -1.75
CA GLN A 205 15.60 9.98 -1.60
C GLN A 205 15.62 11.27 -2.45
N GLY A 206 14.48 11.95 -2.58
CA GLY A 206 14.35 13.19 -3.34
C GLY A 206 14.10 13.02 -4.85
N ALA A 207 13.96 11.80 -5.34
CA ALA A 207 13.53 11.58 -6.72
C ALA A 207 12.05 11.96 -6.91
N ASN A 208 11.70 12.59 -8.03
CA ASN A 208 10.33 12.92 -8.37
C ASN A 208 9.52 11.67 -8.75
N VAL A 209 10.17 10.75 -9.45
CA VAL A 209 9.62 9.46 -9.86
C VAL A 209 10.37 8.34 -9.16
N VAL A 210 9.65 7.34 -8.69
CA VAL A 210 10.26 6.20 -8.01
C VAL A 210 11.27 5.49 -8.92
N PRO A 211 12.52 5.28 -8.45
CA PRO A 211 13.52 4.51 -9.20
C PRO A 211 13.04 3.07 -9.46
N GLU A 212 13.34 2.53 -10.65
CA GLU A 212 12.86 1.21 -11.08
C GLU A 212 13.38 0.04 -10.21
N ASP A 213 14.44 0.26 -9.46
CA ASP A 213 15.00 -0.69 -8.49
C ASP A 213 14.37 -0.58 -7.09
N LYS A 214 13.45 0.39 -6.88
CA LYS A 214 12.76 0.63 -5.60
C LYS A 214 11.24 0.56 -5.70
N GLY A 215 10.69 0.67 -6.92
CA GLY A 215 9.24 0.69 -7.07
C GLY A 215 8.75 0.66 -8.51
N ILE A 216 7.44 0.84 -8.62
CA ILE A 216 6.69 0.86 -9.87
C ILE A 216 5.99 2.21 -9.98
N PHE A 217 6.10 2.85 -11.14
CA PHE A 217 5.40 4.09 -11.45
C PHE A 217 4.19 3.83 -12.36
N LEU A 218 3.01 4.31 -11.95
CA LEU A 218 1.79 4.26 -12.75
C LEU A 218 1.72 5.50 -13.65
N ASN A 219 1.99 5.33 -14.91
CA ASN A 219 2.12 6.41 -15.90
C ASN A 219 0.84 6.74 -16.67
N THR A 220 -0.30 6.15 -16.33
CA THR A 220 -1.55 6.38 -17.06
C THR A 220 -2.60 7.01 -16.15
N SER A 221 -3.03 8.22 -16.45
CA SER A 221 -4.14 8.89 -15.76
C SER A 221 -5.47 8.59 -16.45
N TRP A 222 -6.49 8.25 -15.63
CA TRP A 222 -7.87 7.99 -16.07
C TRP A 222 -8.83 9.13 -15.71
N ARG A 223 -8.34 10.15 -15.01
CA ARG A 223 -9.17 11.22 -14.44
C ARG A 223 -8.95 12.55 -15.13
N MET A 224 -7.71 12.88 -15.49
CA MET A 224 -7.33 14.17 -16.04
C MET A 224 -7.34 14.14 -17.57
N GLU A 225 -7.68 15.28 -18.19
CA GLU A 225 -7.49 15.45 -19.61
C GLU A 225 -6.02 15.37 -20.02
N PRO A 226 -5.71 14.89 -21.23
CA PRO A 226 -4.33 14.75 -21.70
C PRO A 226 -3.51 16.05 -21.61
N SER A 227 -4.12 17.21 -21.89
CA SER A 227 -3.46 18.53 -21.81
C SER A 227 -2.98 18.84 -20.39
N ILE A 228 -3.82 18.57 -19.37
CA ILE A 228 -3.49 18.75 -17.96
C ILE A 228 -2.47 17.70 -17.51
N THR A 229 -2.66 16.45 -17.94
CA THR A 229 -1.75 15.35 -17.59
C THR A 229 -0.33 15.64 -18.08
N ASN A 230 -0.17 16.16 -19.30
CA ASN A 230 1.14 16.50 -19.86
C ASN A 230 1.85 17.59 -19.05
N ILE A 231 1.15 18.67 -18.67
CA ILE A 231 1.70 19.75 -17.84
C ILE A 231 2.13 19.21 -16.48
N VAL A 232 1.28 18.40 -15.85
CA VAL A 232 1.56 17.80 -14.53
C VAL A 232 2.75 16.84 -14.62
N SER A 233 2.84 16.05 -15.70
CA SER A 233 3.96 15.13 -15.94
C SER A 233 5.28 15.90 -16.10
N GLU A 234 5.30 16.95 -16.92
CA GLU A 234 6.46 17.80 -17.16
C GLU A 234 6.96 18.47 -15.87
N LEU A 235 6.03 19.02 -15.06
CA LEU A 235 6.40 19.78 -13.87
C LEU A 235 6.80 18.91 -12.67
N PHE A 236 6.24 17.71 -12.51
CA PHE A 236 6.33 16.94 -11.26
C PHE A 236 6.81 15.50 -11.42
N TYR A 237 6.82 14.93 -12.63
CA TYR A 237 7.08 13.50 -12.82
C TYR A 237 8.06 13.17 -13.94
N ASP A 238 9.00 14.08 -14.22
CA ASP A 238 10.10 13.87 -15.16
C ASP A 238 9.61 13.43 -16.56
N GLU A 239 8.50 14.06 -17.05
CA GLU A 239 7.86 13.78 -18.35
C GLU A 239 7.31 12.32 -18.48
N ARG A 240 6.98 11.69 -17.39
CA ARG A 240 6.44 10.31 -17.36
C ARG A 240 4.94 10.25 -17.19
#